data_3a27802b98dc714d36008d0df2d3ce06
#
_entry.id   3a27802b98dc714d36008d0df2d3ce06
#
_cell.length_a   1.000
_cell.length_b   1.000
_cell.length_c   1.000
_cell.angle_alpha   90.00
_cell.angle_beta   90.00
_cell.angle_gamma   90.00
#
_symmetry.space_group_name_H-M   'P 1'
#
loop_
_entity.id
_entity.type
_entity.pdbx_description
1 polymer ?
#
loop_
_entity_poly.entity_id
_entity_poly.type
_entity_poly.pdbx_seq_one_letter_code
_entity_poly.pdbx_strand_id
1 'polypeptide(L)'
;MRSTFKILFYINRQKTKTDGNTAILCRITIDGKSTAITTGEECNPSGWNSKQGLTTDRKTNQRISEFRELIEKTYRDILTREGVVSVELIKNSLQGIATNPTTLLAMSKAELQAVKESVGKSRAEGTYLNLYYSDKNLRDFIENKGVQDISIVTITESLFEEYRFFLKKRGLKASTVNTNLCWLSRLMFRAVSWRIIRCNPFENAKYEKEEKKIRFLQKGNVMKLMTMRMNDRE
;
A
#
# COMPACT_ATOMS: atom_id res chain seq x y z
N MET A 1 -11.58 6.83 -18.21
CA MET A 1 -12.05 5.50 -18.67
C MET A 1 -12.96 4.91 -17.60
N ARG A 2 -14.12 4.36 -17.97
CA ARG A 2 -14.95 3.62 -17.01
C ARG A 2 -14.33 2.27 -16.78
N SER A 3 -13.98 1.95 -15.52
CA SER A 3 -13.53 0.62 -15.12
C SER A 3 -14.62 -0.42 -15.41
N THR A 4 -14.23 -1.54 -16.01
CA THR A 4 -15.17 -2.64 -16.29
C THR A 4 -15.14 -3.63 -15.14
N PHE A 5 -16.27 -3.76 -14.45
CA PHE A 5 -16.45 -4.70 -13.36
C PHE A 5 -17.51 -5.74 -13.72
N LYS A 6 -17.17 -7.04 -13.70
CA LYS A 6 -18.09 -8.15 -14.01
C LYS A 6 -17.93 -9.28 -13.02
N ILE A 7 -19.04 -9.88 -12.63
CA ILE A 7 -19.13 -11.05 -11.76
C ILE A 7 -19.86 -12.15 -12.53
N LEU A 8 -19.25 -13.34 -12.63
CA LEU A 8 -19.80 -14.51 -13.30
C LEU A 8 -19.73 -15.72 -12.38
N PHE A 9 -20.89 -16.36 -12.11
CA PHE A 9 -20.93 -17.66 -11.44
C PHE A 9 -20.94 -18.77 -12.49
N TYR A 10 -20.18 -19.84 -12.23
CA TYR A 10 -20.06 -20.98 -13.13
C TYR A 10 -19.66 -22.24 -12.37
N ILE A 11 -19.87 -23.39 -13.00
CA ILE A 11 -19.43 -24.69 -12.48
C ILE A 11 -18.41 -25.31 -13.41
N ASN A 12 -17.54 -26.16 -12.84
CA ASN A 12 -16.65 -27.00 -13.66
C ASN A 12 -17.16 -28.44 -13.68
N ARG A 13 -17.88 -28.81 -14.72
CA ARG A 13 -18.49 -30.15 -14.89
C ARG A 13 -17.48 -31.30 -14.89
N GLN A 14 -16.21 -31.02 -15.20
CA GLN A 14 -15.15 -32.05 -15.18
C GLN A 14 -14.64 -32.37 -13.78
N LYS A 15 -14.95 -31.51 -12.79
CA LYS A 15 -14.57 -31.67 -11.38
C LYS A 15 -15.77 -32.02 -10.50
N THR A 16 -16.59 -32.94 -10.95
CA THR A 16 -17.70 -33.47 -10.16
C THR A 16 -17.16 -34.42 -9.10
N LYS A 17 -17.61 -34.26 -7.86
CA LYS A 17 -17.27 -35.12 -6.72
C LYS A 17 -17.95 -36.49 -6.86
N THR A 18 -17.52 -37.44 -6.00
CA THR A 18 -18.12 -38.79 -5.91
C THR A 18 -19.59 -38.79 -5.52
N ASP A 19 -20.06 -37.74 -4.85
CA ASP A 19 -21.48 -37.52 -4.48
C ASP A 19 -22.34 -36.92 -5.61
N GLY A 20 -21.77 -36.71 -6.79
CA GLY A 20 -22.44 -36.15 -7.95
C GLY A 20 -22.53 -34.62 -7.96
N ASN A 21 -22.01 -33.92 -6.95
CA ASN A 21 -22.04 -32.48 -6.86
C ASN A 21 -20.74 -31.84 -7.39
N THR A 22 -20.84 -30.60 -7.82
CA THR A 22 -19.67 -29.79 -8.23
C THR A 22 -19.69 -28.43 -7.53
N ALA A 23 -18.50 -27.90 -7.25
CA ALA A 23 -18.35 -26.61 -6.62
C ALA A 23 -18.79 -25.47 -7.55
N ILE A 24 -19.48 -24.49 -7.00
CA ILE A 24 -19.86 -23.25 -7.68
C ILE A 24 -18.68 -22.27 -7.52
N LEU A 25 -18.19 -21.79 -8.64
CA LEU A 25 -17.09 -20.85 -8.72
C LEU A 25 -17.57 -19.47 -9.14
N CYS A 26 -16.95 -18.43 -8.59
CA CYS A 26 -17.20 -17.05 -8.97
C CYS A 26 -15.97 -16.51 -9.70
N ARG A 27 -16.14 -16.01 -10.93
CA ARG A 27 -15.11 -15.26 -11.68
C ARG A 27 -15.40 -13.77 -11.55
N ILE A 28 -14.42 -13.03 -11.05
CA ILE A 28 -14.43 -11.57 -10.97
C ILE A 28 -13.48 -11.04 -12.03
N THR A 29 -13.97 -10.12 -12.86
CA THR A 29 -13.16 -9.48 -13.92
C THR A 29 -13.18 -7.98 -13.72
N ILE A 30 -11.99 -7.35 -13.67
CA ILE A 30 -11.80 -5.90 -13.57
C ILE A 30 -10.77 -5.50 -14.62
N ASP A 31 -11.13 -4.59 -15.52
CA ASP A 31 -10.25 -4.04 -16.55
C ASP A 31 -9.47 -5.11 -17.35
N GLY A 32 -10.19 -6.18 -17.73
CA GLY A 32 -9.65 -7.30 -18.51
C GLY A 32 -8.88 -8.35 -17.69
N LYS A 33 -8.52 -8.09 -16.43
CA LYS A 33 -7.92 -9.08 -15.54
C LYS A 33 -9.00 -9.86 -14.81
N SER A 34 -8.82 -11.17 -14.61
CA SER A 34 -9.81 -12.01 -13.94
C SER A 34 -9.19 -12.90 -12.87
N THR A 35 -9.94 -13.18 -11.81
CA THR A 35 -9.62 -14.18 -10.80
C THR A 35 -10.84 -15.07 -10.55
N ALA A 36 -10.60 -16.30 -10.10
CA ALA A 36 -11.67 -17.22 -9.70
C ALA A 36 -11.60 -17.46 -8.20
N ILE A 37 -12.76 -17.46 -7.55
CA ILE A 37 -12.93 -17.70 -6.11
C ILE A 37 -13.99 -18.77 -5.94
N THR A 38 -13.80 -19.69 -5.02
CA THR A 38 -14.83 -20.66 -4.59
C THR A 38 -15.87 -19.94 -3.75
N THR A 39 -17.15 -20.19 -4.03
CA THR A 39 -18.26 -19.65 -3.22
C THR A 39 -18.47 -20.42 -1.91
N GLY A 40 -17.94 -21.63 -1.81
CA GLY A 40 -18.24 -22.57 -0.73
C GLY A 40 -19.50 -23.39 -0.97
N GLU A 41 -20.30 -23.06 -2.00
CA GLU A 41 -21.52 -23.75 -2.36
C GLU A 41 -21.28 -24.78 -3.47
N GLU A 42 -22.13 -25.82 -3.48
CA GLU A 42 -22.12 -26.90 -4.44
C GLU A 42 -23.49 -27.10 -5.05
N CYS A 43 -23.54 -27.67 -6.25
CA CYS A 43 -24.77 -28.01 -6.88
C CYS A 43 -24.62 -29.24 -7.79
N ASN A 44 -25.72 -29.88 -8.10
CA ASN A 44 -25.77 -30.91 -9.12
C ASN A 44 -25.64 -30.26 -10.51
N PRO A 45 -24.68 -30.73 -11.36
CA PRO A 45 -24.46 -30.15 -12.69
C PRO A 45 -25.70 -30.17 -13.62
N SER A 46 -26.63 -31.12 -13.44
CA SER A 46 -27.85 -31.19 -14.23
C SER A 46 -28.86 -30.08 -13.89
N GLY A 47 -28.84 -29.58 -12.66
CA GLY A 47 -29.68 -28.46 -12.21
C GLY A 47 -29.09 -27.08 -12.46
N TRP A 48 -27.90 -26.97 -13.07
CA TRP A 48 -27.22 -25.69 -13.27
C TRP A 48 -27.62 -24.98 -14.56
N ASN A 49 -28.14 -23.76 -14.44
CA ASN A 49 -28.42 -22.88 -15.58
C ASN A 49 -27.22 -21.96 -15.86
N SER A 50 -26.43 -22.28 -16.88
CA SER A 50 -25.22 -21.53 -17.22
C SER A 50 -25.48 -20.09 -17.71
N LYS A 51 -26.68 -19.80 -18.26
CA LYS A 51 -27.03 -18.46 -18.75
C LYS A 51 -27.33 -17.51 -17.59
N GLN A 52 -28.03 -18.02 -16.56
CA GLN A 52 -28.39 -17.23 -15.39
C GLN A 52 -27.36 -17.30 -14.28
N GLY A 53 -26.48 -18.33 -14.28
CA GLY A 53 -25.54 -18.58 -13.19
C GLY A 53 -26.23 -19.00 -11.89
N LEU A 54 -27.33 -19.77 -12.01
CA LEU A 54 -28.18 -20.21 -10.91
C LEU A 54 -28.41 -21.72 -10.98
N THR A 55 -28.77 -22.31 -9.84
CA THR A 55 -29.15 -23.70 -9.69
C THR A 55 -30.69 -23.83 -9.51
N THR A 56 -31.19 -25.03 -9.51
CA THR A 56 -32.62 -25.32 -9.17
C THR A 56 -32.91 -25.16 -7.67
N ASP A 57 -31.87 -25.21 -6.81
CA ASP A 57 -32.05 -25.05 -5.37
C ASP A 57 -32.13 -23.57 -4.96
N ARG A 58 -33.26 -23.20 -4.36
CA ARG A 58 -33.54 -21.82 -3.93
C ARG A 58 -32.60 -21.33 -2.82
N LYS A 59 -32.19 -22.20 -1.89
CA LYS A 59 -31.31 -21.82 -0.78
C LYS A 59 -29.92 -21.50 -1.30
N THR A 60 -29.37 -22.31 -2.19
CA THR A 60 -28.10 -22.09 -2.86
C THR A 60 -28.13 -20.80 -3.69
N ASN A 61 -29.24 -20.54 -4.41
CA ASN A 61 -29.39 -19.28 -5.17
C ASN A 61 -29.38 -18.03 -4.27
N GLN A 62 -30.02 -18.12 -3.09
CA GLN A 62 -29.96 -17.02 -2.11
C GLN A 62 -28.52 -16.74 -1.66
N ARG A 63 -27.75 -17.79 -1.34
CA ARG A 63 -26.33 -17.63 -0.94
C ARG A 63 -25.47 -17.10 -2.06
N ILE A 64 -25.73 -17.48 -3.32
CA ILE A 64 -25.07 -16.91 -4.49
C ILE A 64 -25.36 -15.40 -4.59
N SER A 65 -26.62 -14.99 -4.33
CA SER A 65 -27.01 -13.57 -4.33
C SER A 65 -26.31 -12.80 -3.21
N GLU A 66 -26.31 -13.32 -1.98
CA GLU A 66 -25.60 -12.74 -0.83
C GLU A 66 -24.09 -12.60 -1.11
N PHE A 67 -23.49 -13.61 -1.73
CA PHE A 67 -22.07 -13.56 -2.11
C PHE A 67 -21.80 -12.53 -3.20
N ARG A 68 -22.69 -12.35 -4.15
CA ARG A 68 -22.62 -11.27 -5.15
C ARG A 68 -22.65 -9.90 -4.49
N GLU A 69 -23.61 -9.67 -3.59
CA GLU A 69 -23.74 -8.40 -2.85
C GLU A 69 -22.50 -8.10 -2.02
N LEU A 70 -21.93 -9.13 -1.39
CA LEU A 70 -20.67 -8.99 -0.64
C LEU A 70 -19.52 -8.55 -1.55
N ILE A 71 -19.37 -9.14 -2.74
CA ILE A 71 -18.34 -8.74 -3.72
C ILE A 71 -18.56 -7.28 -4.18
N GLU A 72 -19.80 -6.92 -4.50
CA GLU A 72 -20.14 -5.56 -4.95
C GLU A 72 -19.92 -4.52 -3.85
N LYS A 73 -20.25 -4.85 -2.60
CA LYS A 73 -19.96 -4.01 -1.45
C LYS A 73 -18.45 -3.84 -1.28
N THR A 74 -17.70 -4.95 -1.29
CA THR A 74 -16.24 -4.94 -1.18
C THR A 74 -15.58 -4.11 -2.28
N TYR A 75 -16.09 -4.21 -3.53
CA TYR A 75 -15.62 -3.38 -4.65
C TYR A 75 -15.83 -1.89 -4.36
N ARG A 76 -17.03 -1.50 -3.91
CA ARG A 76 -17.35 -0.10 -3.57
C ARG A 76 -16.51 0.42 -2.41
N ASP A 77 -16.33 -0.38 -1.36
CA ASP A 77 -15.54 -0.01 -0.18
C ASP A 77 -14.07 0.21 -0.53
N ILE A 78 -13.48 -0.68 -1.36
CA ILE A 78 -12.10 -0.52 -1.84
C ILE A 78 -12.00 0.70 -2.75
N LEU A 79 -12.94 0.88 -3.69
CA LEU A 79 -12.94 2.03 -4.61
C LEU A 79 -13.00 3.37 -3.85
N THR A 80 -13.85 3.45 -2.81
CA THR A 80 -14.00 4.66 -1.99
C THR A 80 -12.74 4.93 -1.16
N ARG A 81 -12.09 3.87 -0.65
CA ARG A 81 -10.93 4.00 0.22
C ARG A 81 -9.63 4.24 -0.55
N GLU A 82 -9.45 3.56 -1.69
CA GLU A 82 -8.17 3.48 -2.41
C GLU A 82 -8.20 4.15 -3.79
N GLY A 83 -9.39 4.49 -4.30
CA GLY A 83 -9.57 5.11 -5.62
C GLY A 83 -9.32 4.17 -6.80
N VAL A 84 -8.69 3.00 -6.58
CA VAL A 84 -8.39 1.98 -7.59
C VAL A 84 -8.71 0.60 -7.04
N VAL A 85 -9.32 -0.26 -7.86
CA VAL A 85 -9.66 -1.64 -7.48
C VAL A 85 -8.96 -2.62 -8.40
N SER A 86 -8.33 -3.64 -7.83
CA SER A 86 -7.80 -4.80 -8.56
C SER A 86 -8.51 -6.08 -8.16
N VAL A 87 -8.44 -7.10 -9.03
CA VAL A 87 -9.04 -8.42 -8.73
C VAL A 87 -8.39 -9.09 -7.53
N GLU A 88 -7.08 -8.85 -7.32
CA GLU A 88 -6.32 -9.36 -6.18
C GLU A 88 -6.77 -8.72 -4.86
N LEU A 89 -7.05 -7.41 -4.86
CA LEU A 89 -7.54 -6.69 -3.68
C LEU A 89 -8.89 -7.24 -3.22
N ILE A 90 -9.81 -7.45 -4.16
CA ILE A 90 -11.11 -8.05 -3.83
C ILE A 90 -10.92 -9.47 -3.29
N LYS A 91 -10.13 -10.30 -3.96
CA LYS A 91 -9.87 -11.67 -3.52
C LYS A 91 -9.31 -11.72 -2.10
N ASN A 92 -8.28 -10.91 -1.82
CA ASN A 92 -7.64 -10.85 -0.52
C ASN A 92 -8.61 -10.37 0.57
N SER A 93 -9.41 -9.34 0.27
CA SER A 93 -10.42 -8.82 1.19
C SER A 93 -11.49 -9.87 1.54
N LEU A 94 -11.97 -10.60 0.54
CA LEU A 94 -12.96 -11.68 0.75
C LEU A 94 -12.41 -12.87 1.53
N GLN A 95 -11.11 -13.14 1.40
CA GLN A 95 -10.41 -14.21 2.14
C GLN A 95 -9.96 -13.79 3.54
N GLY A 96 -10.24 -12.54 3.96
CA GLY A 96 -9.79 -12.01 5.26
C GLY A 96 -8.26 -11.85 5.35
N ILE A 97 -7.56 -11.92 4.22
CA ILE A 97 -6.12 -11.67 4.17
C ILE A 97 -5.92 -10.17 4.30
N ALA A 98 -5.16 -9.75 5.31
CA ALA A 98 -4.78 -8.34 5.47
C ALA A 98 -4.16 -7.83 4.16
N THR A 99 -4.86 -6.90 3.50
CA THR A 99 -4.35 -6.31 2.26
C THR A 99 -3.27 -5.30 2.62
N ASN A 100 -2.10 -5.45 2.03
CA ASN A 100 -1.07 -4.42 2.14
C ASN A 100 -1.62 -3.11 1.56
N PRO A 101 -1.27 -1.97 2.15
CA PRO A 101 -1.67 -0.67 1.60
C PRO A 101 -1.21 -0.53 0.14
N THR A 102 -2.11 -0.07 -0.72
CA THR A 102 -1.85 0.10 -2.16
C THR A 102 -1.70 1.56 -2.56
N THR A 103 -1.95 2.47 -1.62
CA THR A 103 -1.78 3.91 -1.80
C THR A 103 -0.62 4.45 -0.96
N LEU A 104 -0.04 5.56 -1.39
CA LEU A 104 1.19 6.11 -0.85
C LEU A 104 1.04 6.55 0.61
N LEU A 105 -0.02 7.30 0.94
CA LEU A 105 -0.25 7.75 2.32
C LEU A 105 -0.66 6.61 3.26
N ALA A 106 -1.45 5.65 2.77
CA ALA A 106 -1.80 4.47 3.55
C ALA A 106 -0.55 3.62 3.87
N MET A 107 0.38 3.47 2.91
CA MET A 107 1.64 2.78 3.13
C MET A 107 2.55 3.56 4.09
N SER A 108 2.64 4.89 3.94
CA SER A 108 3.40 5.75 4.84
C SER A 108 2.91 5.62 6.27
N LYS A 109 1.58 5.64 6.48
CA LYS A 109 0.96 5.43 7.80
C LYS A 109 1.28 4.07 8.39
N ALA A 110 1.19 3.00 7.60
CA ALA A 110 1.49 1.63 8.05
C ALA A 110 2.97 1.48 8.44
N GLU A 111 3.90 2.01 7.63
CA GLU A 111 5.33 1.97 7.89
C GLU A 111 5.69 2.81 9.13
N LEU A 112 5.08 3.99 9.30
CA LEU A 112 5.27 4.84 10.47
C LEU A 112 4.78 4.16 11.76
N GLN A 113 3.64 3.46 11.70
CA GLN A 113 3.12 2.70 12.81
C GLN A 113 4.06 1.54 13.21
N ALA A 114 4.59 0.80 12.25
CA ALA A 114 5.58 -0.26 12.50
C ALA A 114 6.87 0.29 13.15
N VAL A 115 7.31 1.49 12.74
CA VAL A 115 8.44 2.18 13.39
C VAL A 115 8.08 2.55 14.82
N LYS A 116 6.89 3.09 15.08
CA LYS A 116 6.43 3.48 16.42
C LYS A 116 6.43 2.30 17.38
N GLU A 117 5.97 1.13 16.94
CA GLU A 117 5.96 -0.11 17.74
C GLU A 117 7.37 -0.65 18.06
N SER A 118 8.38 -0.25 17.30
CA SER A 118 9.77 -0.61 17.50
C SER A 118 10.55 0.36 18.41
N VAL A 119 9.96 1.50 18.78
CA VAL A 119 10.58 2.49 19.70
C VAL A 119 10.74 1.86 21.08
N GLY A 120 11.90 2.09 21.69
CA GLY A 120 12.25 1.52 22.98
C GLY A 120 12.75 0.06 22.93
N LYS A 121 12.62 -0.61 21.77
CA LYS A 121 13.12 -1.99 21.56
C LYS A 121 14.38 -1.99 20.66
N SER A 122 14.21 -1.56 19.42
CA SER A 122 15.28 -1.56 18.40
C SER A 122 15.53 -0.18 17.81
N ARG A 123 14.74 0.83 18.16
CA ARG A 123 14.84 2.20 17.62
C ARG A 123 14.69 3.25 18.71
N ALA A 124 15.43 4.35 18.55
CA ALA A 124 15.31 5.53 19.40
C ALA A 124 14.08 6.36 19.01
N GLU A 125 13.49 7.07 19.97
CA GLU A 125 12.36 7.98 19.77
C GLU A 125 12.67 9.06 18.72
N GLY A 126 13.88 9.61 18.72
CA GLY A 126 14.33 10.59 17.73
C GLY A 126 14.24 10.08 16.27
N THR A 127 14.43 8.77 16.05
CA THR A 127 14.23 8.15 14.73
C THR A 127 12.76 8.20 14.32
N TYR A 128 11.85 7.88 15.23
CA TYR A 128 10.41 7.98 14.97
C TYR A 128 9.99 9.42 14.66
N LEU A 129 10.45 10.40 15.44
CA LEU A 129 10.12 11.81 15.23
C LEU A 129 10.60 12.30 13.86
N ASN A 130 11.81 11.95 13.44
CA ASN A 130 12.32 12.31 12.10
C ASN A 130 11.43 11.74 10.98
N LEU A 131 11.01 10.49 11.10
CA LEU A 131 10.15 9.85 10.11
C LEU A 131 8.70 10.40 10.15
N TYR A 132 8.21 10.76 11.32
CA TYR A 132 6.94 11.44 11.49
C TYR A 132 6.89 12.78 10.73
N TYR A 133 7.95 13.59 10.83
CA TYR A 133 8.04 14.84 10.07
C TYR A 133 8.17 14.59 8.56
N SER A 134 8.84 13.51 8.15
CA SER A 134 8.89 13.13 6.74
C SER A 134 7.52 12.68 6.21
N ASP A 135 6.74 11.92 6.99
CA ASP A 135 5.36 11.57 6.68
C ASP A 135 4.47 12.82 6.57
N LYS A 136 4.61 13.76 7.52
CA LYS A 136 3.88 15.03 7.49
C LYS A 136 4.16 15.82 6.21
N ASN A 137 5.43 15.99 5.85
CA ASN A 137 5.81 16.69 4.62
C ASN A 137 5.27 16.00 3.36
N LEU A 138 5.20 14.67 3.37
CA LEU A 138 4.62 13.90 2.27
C LEU A 138 3.11 14.15 2.15
N ARG A 139 2.38 14.20 3.27
CA ARG A 139 0.94 14.56 3.28
C ARG A 139 0.71 15.96 2.74
N ASP A 140 1.48 16.95 3.24
CA ASP A 140 1.41 18.33 2.77
C ASP A 140 1.63 18.42 1.25
N PHE A 141 2.54 17.61 0.70
CA PHE A 141 2.78 17.55 -0.74
C PHE A 141 1.59 16.98 -1.50
N ILE A 142 1.01 15.86 -1.04
CA ILE A 142 -0.16 15.24 -1.67
C ILE A 142 -1.37 16.18 -1.64
N GLU A 143 -1.59 16.83 -0.50
CA GLU A 143 -2.65 17.83 -0.34
C GLU A 143 -2.44 19.03 -1.29
N ASN A 144 -1.20 19.52 -1.42
CA ASN A 144 -0.86 20.60 -2.37
C ASN A 144 -1.11 20.21 -3.83
N LYS A 145 -1.06 18.92 -4.17
CA LYS A 145 -1.45 18.40 -5.49
C LYS A 145 -2.97 18.36 -5.70
N GLY A 146 -3.78 18.63 -4.67
CA GLY A 146 -5.24 18.58 -4.75
C GLY A 146 -5.83 17.18 -4.88
N VAL A 147 -5.07 16.14 -4.49
CA VAL A 147 -5.51 14.74 -4.50
C VAL A 147 -5.55 14.19 -3.08
N GLN A 148 -6.44 13.23 -2.81
CA GLN A 148 -6.55 12.62 -1.47
C GLN A 148 -5.40 11.65 -1.18
N ASP A 149 -5.01 10.86 -2.19
CA ASP A 149 -3.89 9.92 -2.11
C ASP A 149 -3.44 9.52 -3.53
N ILE A 150 -2.30 8.84 -3.66
CA ILE A 150 -1.75 8.38 -4.94
C ILE A 150 -1.59 6.85 -4.90
N SER A 151 -2.09 6.17 -5.93
CA SER A 151 -1.88 4.72 -6.07
C SER A 151 -0.40 4.42 -6.33
N ILE A 152 0.17 3.47 -5.57
CA ILE A 152 1.59 3.09 -5.67
C ILE A 152 1.97 2.63 -7.08
N VAL A 153 1.07 1.94 -7.78
CA VAL A 153 1.32 1.42 -9.13
C VAL A 153 1.40 2.50 -10.21
N THR A 154 0.92 3.72 -9.92
CA THR A 154 0.97 4.87 -10.84
C THR A 154 2.16 5.78 -10.58
N ILE A 155 2.95 5.51 -9.54
CA ILE A 155 4.11 6.34 -9.17
C ILE A 155 5.23 6.12 -10.18
N THR A 156 5.76 7.23 -10.68
CA THR A 156 6.89 7.30 -11.61
C THR A 156 8.02 8.16 -11.03
N GLU A 157 9.18 8.16 -11.66
CA GLU A 157 10.32 9.00 -11.27
C GLU A 157 9.96 10.49 -11.20
N SER A 158 9.01 10.97 -12.03
CA SER A 158 8.57 12.36 -12.00
C SER A 158 8.02 12.80 -10.65
N LEU A 159 7.34 11.91 -9.91
CA LEU A 159 6.84 12.21 -8.57
C LEU A 159 7.98 12.55 -7.60
N PHE A 160 9.11 11.86 -7.71
CA PHE A 160 10.30 12.13 -6.89
C PHE A 160 10.83 13.54 -7.15
N GLU A 161 10.94 13.95 -8.42
CA GLU A 161 11.39 15.26 -8.80
C GLU A 161 10.43 16.37 -8.36
N GLU A 162 9.12 16.15 -8.52
CA GLU A 162 8.08 17.08 -8.07
C GLU A 162 8.12 17.26 -6.53
N TYR A 163 8.29 16.17 -5.80
CA TYR A 163 8.40 16.21 -4.33
C TYR A 163 9.68 16.92 -3.91
N ARG A 164 10.81 16.64 -4.56
CA ARG A 164 12.09 17.35 -4.34
C ARG A 164 11.92 18.86 -4.54
N PHE A 165 11.28 19.26 -5.65
CA PHE A 165 11.03 20.67 -5.95
C PHE A 165 10.13 21.33 -4.91
N PHE A 166 9.04 20.66 -4.50
CA PHE A 166 8.15 21.13 -3.45
C PHE A 166 8.90 21.40 -2.12
N LEU A 167 9.75 20.46 -1.69
CA LEU A 167 10.53 20.61 -0.45
C LEU A 167 11.53 21.79 -0.54
N LYS A 168 12.18 21.96 -1.70
CA LYS A 168 13.07 23.09 -1.95
C LYS A 168 12.33 24.43 -1.94
N LYS A 169 11.16 24.51 -2.55
CA LYS A 169 10.31 25.72 -2.54
C LYS A 169 9.94 26.14 -1.11
N ARG A 170 9.84 25.20 -0.18
CA ARG A 170 9.61 25.47 1.26
C ARG A 170 10.87 25.94 2.00
N GLY A 171 12.02 26.09 1.33
CA GLY A 171 13.28 26.57 1.91
C GLY A 171 13.99 25.54 2.79
N LEU A 172 13.70 24.24 2.65
CA LEU A 172 14.36 23.20 3.44
C LEU A 172 15.81 22.99 3.00
N LYS A 173 16.69 22.70 3.97
CA LYS A 173 18.11 22.39 3.72
C LYS A 173 18.25 21.09 2.93
N ALA A 174 19.33 20.96 2.14
CA ALA A 174 19.59 19.76 1.32
C ALA A 174 19.54 18.45 2.13
N SER A 175 20.11 18.42 3.34
CA SER A 175 20.02 17.25 4.23
C SER A 175 18.59 16.87 4.61
N THR A 176 17.75 17.87 4.91
CA THR A 176 16.33 17.64 5.23
C THR A 176 15.56 17.16 4.01
N VAL A 177 15.82 17.76 2.83
CA VAL A 177 15.24 17.30 1.55
C VAL A 177 15.61 15.83 1.32
N ASN A 178 16.89 15.48 1.45
CA ASN A 178 17.34 14.09 1.28
C ASN A 178 16.67 13.12 2.26
N THR A 179 16.50 13.50 3.53
CA THR A 179 15.81 12.67 4.52
C THR A 179 14.37 12.37 4.08
N ASN A 180 13.65 13.37 3.57
CA ASN A 180 12.29 13.18 3.05
C ASN A 180 12.25 12.31 1.79
N LEU A 181 13.20 12.49 0.88
CA LEU A 181 13.32 11.67 -0.33
C LEU A 181 13.70 10.22 0.00
N CYS A 182 14.55 9.99 1.00
CA CYS A 182 14.86 8.66 1.54
C CYS A 182 13.59 7.98 2.12
N TRP A 183 12.73 8.74 2.81
CA TRP A 183 11.46 8.22 3.29
C TRP A 183 10.58 7.75 2.13
N LEU A 184 10.39 8.57 1.11
CA LEU A 184 9.62 8.23 -0.08
C LEU A 184 10.19 6.98 -0.79
N SER A 185 11.50 6.92 -0.98
CA SER A 185 12.18 5.77 -1.59
C SER A 185 12.01 4.49 -0.75
N ARG A 186 12.07 4.60 0.59
CA ARG A 186 11.83 3.49 1.51
C ARG A 186 10.43 2.91 1.34
N LEU A 187 9.40 3.74 1.14
CA LEU A 187 8.04 3.27 0.89
C LEU A 187 7.98 2.45 -0.41
N MET A 188 8.69 2.88 -1.47
CA MET A 188 8.75 2.12 -2.72
C MET A 188 9.50 0.79 -2.56
N PHE A 189 10.60 0.74 -1.80
CA PHE A 189 11.24 -0.54 -1.48
C PHE A 189 10.32 -1.49 -0.71
N ARG A 190 9.50 -0.95 0.19
CA ARG A 190 8.49 -1.74 0.89
C ARG A 190 7.43 -2.26 -0.09
N ALA A 191 6.98 -1.44 -1.04
CA ALA A 191 6.05 -1.84 -2.09
C ALA A 191 6.61 -2.95 -2.99
N VAL A 192 7.90 -2.92 -3.30
CA VAL A 192 8.59 -4.01 -4.01
C VAL A 192 8.61 -5.29 -3.15
N SER A 193 8.98 -5.19 -1.86
CA SER A 193 9.00 -6.33 -0.94
C SER A 193 7.64 -6.99 -0.78
N TRP A 194 6.57 -6.23 -0.85
CA TRP A 194 5.18 -6.72 -0.81
C TRP A 194 4.65 -7.12 -2.20
N ARG A 195 5.48 -7.07 -3.25
CA ARG A 195 5.12 -7.42 -4.62
C ARG A 195 3.97 -6.58 -5.21
N ILE A 196 3.78 -5.37 -4.74
CA ILE A 196 2.80 -4.40 -5.29
C ILE A 196 3.34 -3.83 -6.60
N ILE A 197 4.65 -3.54 -6.66
CA ILE A 197 5.38 -3.12 -7.86
C ILE A 197 6.59 -4.03 -8.08
N ARG A 198 7.10 -4.08 -9.31
CA ARG A 198 8.22 -4.96 -9.70
C ARG A 198 9.59 -4.41 -9.33
N CYS A 199 9.77 -3.11 -9.45
CA CYS A 199 11.03 -2.40 -9.18
C CYS A 199 10.74 -1.05 -8.55
N ASN A 200 11.73 -0.48 -7.86
CA ASN A 200 11.62 0.85 -7.30
C ASN A 200 11.73 1.90 -8.42
N PRO A 201 10.70 2.75 -8.66
CA PRO A 201 10.74 3.77 -9.70
C PRO A 201 11.79 4.86 -9.43
N PHE A 202 12.37 4.91 -8.23
CA PHE A 202 13.36 5.91 -7.80
C PHE A 202 14.78 5.37 -7.73
N GLU A 203 15.06 4.19 -8.30
CA GLU A 203 16.36 3.53 -8.21
C GLU A 203 17.50 4.40 -8.76
N ASN A 204 17.23 5.14 -9.84
CA ASN A 204 18.20 6.02 -10.49
C ASN A 204 18.05 7.52 -10.10
N ALA A 205 17.13 7.83 -9.18
CA ALA A 205 16.84 9.20 -8.80
C ALA A 205 18.03 9.85 -8.05
N LYS A 206 18.30 11.11 -8.38
CA LYS A 206 19.43 11.85 -7.80
C LYS A 206 18.99 12.64 -6.57
N TYR A 207 19.75 12.49 -5.49
CA TYR A 207 19.61 13.25 -4.26
C TYR A 207 20.32 14.62 -4.35
N GLU A 208 19.98 15.53 -3.45
CA GLU A 208 20.64 16.84 -3.36
C GLU A 208 22.08 16.69 -2.89
N LYS A 209 22.98 17.50 -3.47
CA LYS A 209 24.38 17.56 -2.99
C LYS A 209 24.42 18.27 -1.65
N GLU A 210 25.00 17.63 -0.65
CA GLU A 210 25.20 18.22 0.67
C GLU A 210 26.62 18.79 0.78
N GLU A 211 26.73 20.07 1.13
CA GLU A 211 28.01 20.64 1.53
C GLU A 211 28.33 20.20 2.95
N LYS A 212 29.21 19.23 3.08
CA LYS A 212 29.71 18.80 4.39
C LYS A 212 30.76 19.82 4.89
N LYS A 213 30.32 20.73 5.73
CA LYS A 213 31.27 21.57 6.49
C LYS A 213 31.84 20.73 7.63
N ILE A 214 33.06 20.24 7.45
CA ILE A 214 33.77 19.52 8.50
C ILE A 214 34.12 20.58 9.57
N ARG A 215 33.52 20.43 10.75
CA ARG A 215 33.84 21.23 11.93
C ARG A 215 34.73 20.39 12.82
N PHE A 216 35.93 20.84 13.05
CA PHE A 216 36.87 20.25 13.98
C PHE A 216 37.30 21.28 15.02
N LEU A 217 37.58 20.83 16.23
CA LEU A 217 38.13 21.66 17.26
C LEU A 217 39.62 21.85 16.99
N GLN A 218 40.06 23.10 16.97
CA GLN A 218 41.48 23.39 16.92
C GLN A 218 42.17 22.92 18.21
N LYS A 219 43.44 22.54 18.12
CA LYS A 219 44.21 22.00 19.26
C LYS A 219 44.11 22.88 20.51
N GLY A 220 44.14 24.20 20.38
CA GLY A 220 43.95 25.12 21.50
C GLY A 220 42.59 25.08 22.16
N ASN A 221 41.52 24.79 21.38
CA ASN A 221 40.16 24.65 21.93
C ASN A 221 39.99 23.30 22.65
N VAL A 222 40.66 22.24 22.16
CA VAL A 222 40.70 20.95 22.84
C VAL A 222 41.38 21.09 24.20
N MET A 223 42.53 21.78 24.27
CA MET A 223 43.26 22.04 25.51
C MET A 223 42.43 22.87 26.51
N LYS A 224 41.68 23.87 26.04
CA LYS A 224 40.76 24.63 26.89
C LYS A 224 39.64 23.74 27.45
N LEU A 225 39.05 22.87 26.64
CA LEU A 225 38.02 21.94 27.11
C LEU A 225 38.59 20.97 28.15
N MET A 226 39.79 20.46 27.97
CA MET A 226 40.43 19.56 28.93
C MET A 226 40.77 20.23 30.29
N THR A 227 40.98 21.57 30.29
CA THR A 227 41.26 22.34 31.50
C THR A 227 40.03 22.97 32.13
N MET A 228 38.89 22.99 31.45
CA MET A 228 37.59 23.40 32.02
C MET A 228 37.12 22.40 33.04
N ARG A 229 36.95 22.82 34.29
CA ARG A 229 36.16 22.06 35.26
C ARG A 229 34.70 22.02 34.80
N MET A 230 34.20 20.84 34.44
CA MET A 230 32.79 20.63 34.22
C MET A 230 32.12 20.68 35.60
N ASN A 231 31.30 21.70 35.84
CA ASN A 231 30.38 21.69 36.96
C ASN A 231 29.29 20.69 36.58
N ASP A 232 29.30 19.54 37.24
CA ASP A 232 28.14 18.63 37.22
C ASP A 232 26.93 19.42 37.73
N ARG A 233 26.02 19.72 36.83
CA ARG A 233 24.68 20.15 37.25
C ARG A 233 23.90 18.87 37.59
N GLU A 234 23.61 18.71 38.87
CA GLU A 234 22.63 17.76 39.38
C GLU A 234 21.29 17.85 38.65
#